data_82c6d4dbd8e1f8341f3dad7b1bc6de6b
#
_entry.id   82c6d4dbd8e1f8341f3dad7b1bc6de6b
#
_cell.length_a   1.000
_cell.length_b   1.000
_cell.length_c   1.000
_cell.angle_alpha   90.00
_cell.angle_beta   90.00
_cell.angle_gamma   90.00
#
_symmetry.space_group_name_H-M   'P 1'
#
loop_
_entity.id
_entity.type
_entity.pdbx_description
1 polymer ?
#
loop_
_entity_poly.entity_id
_entity_poly.type
_entity_poly.pdbx_seq_one_letter_code
_entity_poly.pdbx_strand_id
1 'polypeptide(L)'
;MKSNLIRFSVIVFFSMLLVNCDKDESENQTLQSFNVDETELNAKVDNATEVISDIFLQTYEHEESIVKSPIHPFLPECAMVTIEITDTSKEVIVDFGTEGCEVRSGYILKGKVNMSYTRNVDAMTLVINYTLEDFFVNDIQFSGSRTVTRQKANDNGNPQYIMNMDLVVTFADGTEASRTGTKTREWIEGFFNGNWGDNVFLITGEWATNFKNGNMNSTTIKTPLRREAGCRFLVSGVVDLVRTNYSGSLNYGDGLCDNLAMFTSSDGEEHEIEL
;
A
#
# COMPACT_ATOMS: atom_id res chain seq x y z
N MET A 1 -93.58 -38.99 38.67
CA MET A 1 -93.02 -40.23 39.12
C MET A 1 -91.75 -40.46 38.27
N LYS A 2 -90.67 -40.68 38.87
CA LYS A 2 -89.30 -40.90 38.38
C LYS A 2 -88.71 -39.87 37.43
N SER A 3 -88.04 -38.88 38.01
CA SER A 3 -87.11 -37.92 37.48
C SER A 3 -85.81 -38.57 37.12
N ASN A 4 -85.36 -38.44 35.88
CA ASN A 4 -83.96 -38.78 35.49
C ASN A 4 -83.15 -37.52 35.36
N LEU A 5 -82.18 -37.32 36.26
CA LEU A 5 -81.18 -36.27 36.19
C LEU A 5 -80.11 -36.70 35.23
N ILE A 6 -79.98 -35.99 34.14
CA ILE A 6 -78.87 -36.12 33.22
C ILE A 6 -77.79 -35.14 33.74
N ARG A 7 -76.64 -35.71 34.18
CA ARG A 7 -75.45 -34.94 34.50
C ARG A 7 -74.72 -34.61 33.25
N PHE A 8 -74.65 -33.34 32.88
CA PHE A 8 -73.77 -32.85 31.85
C PHE A 8 -72.37 -32.65 32.43
N SER A 9 -71.41 -33.46 31.98
CA SER A 9 -70.02 -33.31 32.29
C SER A 9 -69.41 -32.36 31.31
N VAL A 10 -69.06 -31.14 31.78
CA VAL A 10 -68.33 -30.14 30.95
C VAL A 10 -66.85 -30.49 30.99
N ILE A 11 -66.35 -31.03 29.88
CA ILE A 11 -64.91 -31.21 29.66
C ILE A 11 -64.38 -29.88 29.18
N VAL A 12 -63.62 -29.16 30.03
CA VAL A 12 -62.87 -27.98 29.69
C VAL A 12 -61.58 -28.44 29.00
N PHE A 13 -61.55 -28.26 27.67
CA PHE A 13 -60.35 -28.46 26.86
C PHE A 13 -59.43 -27.28 27.08
N PHE A 14 -58.39 -27.46 27.89
CA PHE A 14 -57.34 -26.46 28.08
C PHE A 14 -56.36 -26.60 26.93
N SER A 15 -56.56 -25.82 25.85
CA SER A 15 -55.63 -25.74 24.75
C SER A 15 -54.39 -24.94 25.21
N MET A 16 -53.31 -25.66 25.52
CA MET A 16 -51.96 -25.05 25.62
C MET A 16 -51.55 -24.53 24.26
N LEU A 17 -51.57 -23.22 24.10
CA LEU A 17 -50.85 -22.54 23.03
C LEU A 17 -49.36 -22.63 23.37
N LEU A 18 -48.64 -23.55 22.70
CA LEU A 18 -47.19 -23.52 22.67
C LEU A 18 -46.80 -22.32 21.84
N VAL A 19 -46.43 -21.22 22.44
CA VAL A 19 -45.70 -20.12 21.82
C VAL A 19 -44.32 -20.66 21.55
N ASN A 20 -44.10 -21.09 20.30
CA ASN A 20 -42.78 -21.34 19.78
C ASN A 20 -42.11 -19.96 19.64
N CYS A 21 -41.27 -19.57 20.60
CA CYS A 21 -40.28 -18.53 20.36
C CYS A 21 -39.29 -19.09 19.34
N ASP A 22 -39.49 -18.79 18.08
CA ASP A 22 -38.38 -18.80 17.14
C ASP A 22 -37.35 -17.79 17.69
N LYS A 23 -36.29 -18.31 18.27
CA LYS A 23 -35.06 -17.57 18.36
C LYS A 23 -34.65 -17.28 16.92
N ASP A 24 -34.91 -16.07 16.48
CA ASP A 24 -34.06 -15.48 15.45
C ASP A 24 -32.62 -15.67 15.95
N GLU A 25 -31.95 -16.67 15.41
CA GLU A 25 -30.50 -16.65 15.33
C GLU A 25 -30.16 -15.42 14.48
N SER A 26 -30.13 -14.25 15.13
CA SER A 26 -29.32 -13.17 14.61
C SER A 26 -27.94 -13.82 14.48
N GLU A 27 -27.53 -14.07 13.23
CA GLU A 27 -26.15 -14.32 12.90
C GLU A 27 -25.36 -13.28 13.67
N ASN A 28 -24.76 -13.74 14.74
CA ASN A 28 -23.74 -12.99 15.45
C ASN A 28 -22.61 -12.90 14.44
N GLN A 29 -22.66 -11.90 13.56
CA GLN A 29 -21.48 -11.46 12.84
C GLN A 29 -20.52 -11.14 13.98
N THR A 30 -19.66 -12.10 14.28
CA THR A 30 -18.49 -11.90 15.11
C THR A 30 -17.77 -10.74 14.41
N LEU A 31 -17.90 -9.53 14.97
CA LEU A 31 -17.07 -8.41 14.60
C LEU A 31 -15.65 -8.97 14.69
N GLN A 32 -15.02 -9.11 13.53
CA GLN A 32 -13.67 -9.64 13.49
C GLN A 32 -12.85 -8.61 14.26
N SER A 33 -12.32 -9.03 15.41
CA SER A 33 -11.47 -8.18 16.25
C SER A 33 -10.31 -7.66 15.41
N PHE A 34 -9.79 -6.50 15.76
CA PHE A 34 -8.56 -5.95 15.19
C PHE A 34 -7.50 -7.06 15.08
N ASN A 35 -6.87 -7.14 13.90
CA ASN A 35 -5.83 -8.13 13.61
C ASN A 35 -4.50 -7.39 13.40
N VAL A 36 -3.59 -7.54 14.37
CA VAL A 36 -2.23 -6.96 14.34
C VAL A 36 -1.48 -7.46 13.12
N ASP A 37 -1.47 -8.77 12.87
CA ASP A 37 -0.71 -9.39 11.77
C ASP A 37 -1.14 -8.83 10.40
N GLU A 38 -2.45 -8.60 10.19
CA GLU A 38 -2.95 -7.99 8.95
C GLU A 38 -2.50 -6.53 8.82
N THR A 39 -2.49 -5.79 9.92
CA THR A 39 -2.07 -4.38 9.91
C THR A 39 -0.57 -4.27 9.63
N GLU A 40 0.26 -5.11 10.26
CA GLU A 40 1.70 -5.21 9.98
C GLU A 40 1.97 -5.59 8.52
N LEU A 41 1.25 -6.58 7.99
CA LEU A 41 1.40 -6.99 6.60
C LEU A 41 1.09 -5.84 5.64
N ASN A 42 0.05 -5.05 5.90
CA ASN A 42 -0.26 -3.87 5.09
C ASN A 42 0.80 -2.78 5.22
N ALA A 43 1.32 -2.54 6.42
CA ALA A 43 2.41 -1.58 6.63
C ALA A 43 3.70 -2.01 5.89
N LYS A 44 4.02 -3.31 5.89
CA LYS A 44 5.12 -3.89 5.09
C LYS A 44 4.92 -3.68 3.59
N VAL A 45 3.70 -3.86 3.08
CA VAL A 45 3.35 -3.56 1.67
C VAL A 45 3.48 -2.07 1.37
N ASP A 46 3.08 -1.18 2.30
CA ASP A 46 3.24 0.27 2.14
C ASP A 46 4.72 0.64 2.01
N ASN A 47 5.57 0.16 2.91
CA ASN A 47 7.03 0.38 2.86
C ASN A 47 7.64 -0.20 1.58
N ALA A 48 7.28 -1.42 1.18
CA ALA A 48 7.75 -2.04 -0.07
C ALA A 48 7.36 -1.19 -1.30
N THR A 49 6.16 -0.63 -1.30
CA THR A 49 5.69 0.26 -2.37
C THR A 49 6.51 1.54 -2.47
N GLU A 50 6.98 2.07 -1.33
CA GLU A 50 7.88 3.22 -1.31
C GLU A 50 9.28 2.87 -1.82
N VAL A 51 9.80 1.67 -1.53
CA VAL A 51 11.06 1.19 -2.11
C VAL A 51 10.98 1.10 -3.64
N ILE A 52 9.88 0.55 -4.18
CA ILE A 52 9.66 0.52 -5.64
C ILE A 52 9.67 1.95 -6.20
N SER A 53 9.02 2.89 -5.52
CA SER A 53 8.99 4.29 -5.93
C SER A 53 10.37 4.94 -5.87
N ASP A 54 11.19 4.62 -4.87
CA ASP A 54 12.57 5.11 -4.75
C ASP A 54 13.44 4.60 -5.91
N ILE A 55 13.37 3.30 -6.24
CA ILE A 55 14.10 2.71 -7.37
C ILE A 55 13.72 3.39 -8.69
N PHE A 56 12.42 3.58 -8.90
CA PHE A 56 11.92 4.28 -10.08
C PHE A 56 12.49 5.71 -10.16
N LEU A 57 12.31 6.51 -9.09
CA LEU A 57 12.70 7.92 -9.09
C LEU A 57 14.20 8.12 -9.24
N GLN A 58 15.02 7.38 -8.47
CA GLN A 58 16.48 7.50 -8.56
C GLN A 58 17.01 7.13 -9.94
N THR A 59 16.43 6.07 -10.57
CA THR A 59 16.84 5.66 -11.91
C THR A 59 16.45 6.72 -12.94
N TYR A 60 15.20 7.19 -12.89
CA TYR A 60 14.69 8.22 -13.81
C TYR A 60 15.51 9.52 -13.72
N GLU A 61 15.71 10.06 -12.51
CA GLU A 61 16.43 11.31 -12.32
C GLU A 61 17.92 11.18 -12.67
N HIS A 62 18.54 10.02 -12.43
CA HIS A 62 19.90 9.75 -12.89
C HIS A 62 19.98 9.76 -14.43
N GLU A 63 19.04 9.08 -15.09
CA GLU A 63 19.01 8.99 -16.55
C GLU A 63 18.70 10.32 -17.25
N GLU A 64 18.04 11.24 -16.60
CA GLU A 64 17.73 12.57 -17.11
C GLU A 64 18.72 13.65 -16.63
N SER A 65 19.68 13.30 -15.77
CA SER A 65 20.70 14.24 -15.32
C SER A 65 21.65 14.64 -16.47
N ILE A 66 22.11 15.90 -16.43
CA ILE A 66 23.05 16.44 -17.43
C ILE A 66 24.44 15.80 -17.30
N VAL A 67 24.82 15.41 -16.08
CA VAL A 67 26.09 14.73 -15.77
C VAL A 67 25.83 13.25 -15.67
N LYS A 68 25.98 12.54 -16.79
CA LYS A 68 25.80 11.07 -16.80
C LYS A 68 27.07 10.37 -16.32
N SER A 69 26.96 9.64 -15.23
CA SER A 69 27.89 8.57 -14.90
C SER A 69 27.39 7.26 -15.52
N PRO A 70 28.24 6.42 -16.10
CA PRO A 70 27.85 5.10 -16.55
C PRO A 70 27.50 4.15 -15.37
N ILE A 71 27.82 4.56 -14.16
CA ILE A 71 27.53 3.82 -12.93
C ILE A 71 26.36 4.54 -12.26
N HIS A 72 25.29 3.80 -11.98
CA HIS A 72 24.18 4.28 -11.15
C HIS A 72 24.64 4.24 -9.67
N PRO A 73 25.00 5.37 -9.06
CA PRO A 73 25.66 5.37 -7.76
C PRO A 73 24.74 4.94 -6.61
N PHE A 74 23.44 4.80 -6.90
CA PHE A 74 22.39 4.52 -5.90
C PHE A 74 21.78 3.14 -6.07
N LEU A 75 21.97 2.49 -7.23
CA LEU A 75 21.61 1.10 -7.43
C LEU A 75 22.75 0.20 -6.93
N PRO A 76 22.43 -0.99 -6.39
CA PRO A 76 23.44 -1.96 -6.00
C PRO A 76 24.16 -2.52 -7.24
N GLU A 77 25.39 -3.01 -7.05
CA GLU A 77 26.23 -3.57 -8.14
C GLU A 77 25.59 -4.77 -8.85
N CYS A 78 24.67 -5.48 -8.17
CA CYS A 78 23.94 -6.61 -8.75
C CYS A 78 22.81 -6.18 -9.68
N ALA A 79 22.38 -4.92 -9.67
CA ALA A 79 21.36 -4.42 -10.57
C ALA A 79 21.97 -4.03 -11.93
N MET A 80 21.37 -4.53 -13.00
CA MET A 80 21.76 -4.17 -14.37
C MET A 80 20.77 -3.17 -14.94
N VAL A 81 21.27 -2.09 -15.55
CA VAL A 81 20.44 -1.08 -16.23
C VAL A 81 20.66 -1.18 -17.73
N THR A 82 19.59 -1.41 -18.46
CA THR A 82 19.56 -1.39 -19.93
C THR A 82 18.75 -0.21 -20.40
N ILE A 83 19.27 0.52 -21.39
CA ILE A 83 18.64 1.74 -21.91
C ILE A 83 18.50 1.61 -23.42
N GLU A 84 17.27 1.80 -23.91
CA GLU A 84 16.98 1.92 -25.34
C GLU A 84 16.47 3.33 -25.62
N ILE A 85 17.08 3.99 -26.59
CA ILE A 85 16.77 5.38 -26.96
C ILE A 85 16.41 5.43 -28.44
N THR A 86 15.23 5.98 -28.72
CA THR A 86 14.82 6.37 -30.06
C THR A 86 14.80 7.91 -30.19
N ASP A 87 14.43 8.43 -31.34
CA ASP A 87 14.29 9.88 -31.54
C ASP A 87 13.22 10.50 -30.64
N THR A 88 12.18 9.73 -30.26
CA THR A 88 11.00 10.22 -29.56
C THR A 88 10.76 9.60 -28.19
N SER A 89 11.38 8.45 -27.90
CA SER A 89 11.14 7.71 -26.65
C SER A 89 12.43 7.26 -25.98
N LYS A 90 12.33 6.96 -24.70
CA LYS A 90 13.36 6.29 -23.92
C LYS A 90 12.71 5.16 -23.13
N GLU A 91 13.34 4.00 -23.17
CA GLU A 91 13.02 2.86 -22.36
C GLU A 91 14.19 2.55 -21.43
N VAL A 92 13.90 2.28 -20.16
CA VAL A 92 14.90 1.97 -19.14
C VAL A 92 14.44 0.72 -18.40
N ILE A 93 15.27 -0.30 -18.38
CA ILE A 93 15.04 -1.55 -17.68
C ILE A 93 16.05 -1.66 -16.55
N VAL A 94 15.56 -1.81 -15.32
CA VAL A 94 16.38 -2.16 -14.15
C VAL A 94 16.11 -3.61 -13.82
N ASP A 95 17.11 -4.47 -13.96
CA ASP A 95 17.04 -5.91 -13.72
C ASP A 95 17.82 -6.27 -12.45
N PHE A 96 17.13 -6.79 -11.45
CA PHE A 96 17.69 -7.25 -10.16
C PHE A 96 18.01 -8.76 -10.15
N GLY A 97 17.81 -9.44 -11.29
CA GLY A 97 18.02 -10.87 -11.41
C GLY A 97 16.99 -11.72 -10.65
N THR A 98 17.28 -13.01 -10.57
CA THR A 98 16.39 -14.02 -9.94
C THR A 98 16.84 -14.41 -8.53
N GLU A 99 18.11 -14.24 -8.21
CA GLU A 99 18.69 -14.71 -6.94
C GLU A 99 18.43 -13.75 -5.77
N GLY A 100 18.26 -12.47 -6.07
CA GLY A 100 18.06 -11.43 -5.08
C GLY A 100 19.23 -10.45 -5.01
N CYS A 101 18.88 -9.18 -4.94
CA CYS A 101 19.78 -8.05 -4.98
C CYS A 101 19.44 -7.13 -3.82
N GLU A 102 20.32 -7.05 -2.81
CA GLU A 102 20.08 -6.22 -1.64
C GLU A 102 20.31 -4.74 -1.98
N VAL A 103 19.30 -3.92 -1.74
CA VAL A 103 19.39 -2.46 -1.89
C VAL A 103 19.78 -1.80 -0.56
N ARG A 104 20.24 -0.54 -0.65
CA ARG A 104 20.78 0.21 0.51
C ARG A 104 19.84 0.24 1.73
N SER A 105 18.52 0.21 1.50
CA SER A 105 17.52 0.14 2.57
C SER A 105 17.38 -1.25 3.21
N GLY A 106 18.19 -2.24 2.81
CA GLY A 106 18.19 -3.59 3.35
C GLY A 106 17.05 -4.48 2.83
N TYR A 107 16.33 -4.05 1.78
CA TYR A 107 15.38 -4.90 1.07
C TYR A 107 16.09 -5.74 0.02
N ILE A 108 15.61 -6.95 -0.20
CA ILE A 108 16.07 -7.83 -1.27
C ILE A 108 15.09 -7.72 -2.43
N LEU A 109 15.57 -7.28 -3.59
CA LEU A 109 14.76 -7.14 -4.81
C LEU A 109 15.09 -8.24 -5.81
N LYS A 110 14.09 -8.70 -6.57
CA LYS A 110 14.23 -9.63 -7.70
C LYS A 110 13.34 -9.15 -8.85
N GLY A 111 13.65 -9.63 -10.07
CA GLY A 111 12.88 -9.28 -11.27
C GLY A 111 13.22 -7.91 -11.82
N LYS A 112 12.30 -7.31 -12.58
CA LYS A 112 12.60 -6.11 -13.36
C LYS A 112 11.58 -4.99 -13.16
N VAL A 113 12.08 -3.78 -13.27
CA VAL A 113 11.29 -2.55 -13.41
C VAL A 113 11.54 -1.99 -14.82
N ASN A 114 10.50 -1.98 -15.66
CA ASN A 114 10.56 -1.46 -17.03
C ASN A 114 9.88 -0.09 -17.07
N MET A 115 10.59 0.95 -17.50
CA MET A 115 10.11 2.32 -17.62
C MET A 115 10.08 2.74 -19.07
N SER A 116 9.03 3.47 -19.49
CA SER A 116 8.95 4.07 -20.82
C SER A 116 8.36 5.47 -20.78
N TYR A 117 8.92 6.38 -21.54
CA TYR A 117 8.45 7.76 -21.65
C TYR A 117 8.90 8.44 -22.92
N THR A 118 8.14 9.49 -23.32
CA THR A 118 8.52 10.36 -24.44
C THR A 118 9.63 11.30 -23.99
N ARG A 119 10.69 11.42 -24.80
CA ARG A 119 11.79 12.33 -24.51
C ARG A 119 11.38 13.78 -24.76
N ASN A 120 11.32 14.55 -23.69
CA ASN A 120 11.16 15.99 -23.73
C ASN A 120 11.76 16.61 -22.46
N VAL A 121 13.05 16.92 -22.51
CA VAL A 121 13.80 17.44 -21.36
C VAL A 121 13.34 18.82 -20.89
N ASP A 122 12.66 19.58 -21.74
CA ASP A 122 12.15 20.91 -21.42
C ASP A 122 10.71 20.88 -20.88
N ALA A 123 10.05 19.72 -20.94
CA ALA A 123 8.69 19.60 -20.47
C ALA A 123 8.60 19.89 -18.96
N MET A 124 7.70 20.79 -18.58
CA MET A 124 7.37 21.05 -17.18
C MET A 124 6.65 19.87 -16.55
N THR A 125 5.93 19.11 -17.38
CA THR A 125 5.21 17.90 -16.99
C THR A 125 5.50 16.78 -17.96
N LEU A 126 5.81 15.59 -17.45
CA LEU A 126 6.12 14.41 -18.22
C LEU A 126 5.37 13.20 -17.65
N VAL A 127 4.84 12.36 -18.54
CA VAL A 127 4.18 11.09 -18.15
C VAL A 127 5.17 9.95 -18.40
N ILE A 128 5.36 9.13 -17.38
CA ILE A 128 6.22 7.96 -17.38
C ILE A 128 5.36 6.76 -17.04
N ASN A 129 5.40 5.73 -17.89
CA ASN A 129 4.77 4.45 -17.58
C ASN A 129 5.82 3.49 -17.10
N TYR A 130 5.52 2.71 -16.06
CA TYR A 130 6.37 1.59 -15.68
C TYR A 130 5.57 0.35 -15.30
N THR A 131 6.17 -0.79 -15.58
CA THR A 131 5.63 -2.12 -15.29
C THR A 131 6.63 -2.92 -14.49
N LEU A 132 6.12 -3.89 -13.75
CA LEU A 132 6.88 -4.81 -12.91
C LEU A 132 6.80 -6.21 -13.53
N GLU A 133 7.96 -6.85 -13.77
CA GLU A 133 8.07 -8.18 -14.35
C GLU A 133 8.76 -9.10 -13.35
N ASP A 134 8.05 -10.14 -12.89
CA ASP A 134 8.51 -11.09 -11.86
C ASP A 134 9.19 -10.39 -10.67
N PHE A 135 8.60 -9.25 -10.27
CA PHE A 135 9.23 -8.33 -9.33
C PHE A 135 8.85 -8.65 -7.89
N PHE A 136 9.85 -8.75 -7.03
CA PHE A 136 9.69 -9.02 -5.61
C PHE A 136 10.41 -7.96 -4.77
N VAL A 137 9.79 -7.62 -3.65
CA VAL A 137 10.42 -6.93 -2.52
C VAL A 137 10.38 -7.90 -1.34
N ASN A 138 11.52 -8.44 -0.95
CA ASN A 138 11.63 -9.62 -0.08
C ASN A 138 10.78 -10.78 -0.64
N ASP A 139 9.81 -11.28 0.15
CA ASP A 139 8.93 -12.40 -0.22
C ASP A 139 7.58 -11.96 -0.81
N ILE A 140 7.37 -10.66 -1.03
CA ILE A 140 6.13 -10.12 -1.57
C ILE A 140 6.33 -9.82 -3.05
N GLN A 141 5.54 -10.46 -3.91
CA GLN A 141 5.56 -10.20 -5.35
C GLN A 141 4.63 -9.03 -5.70
N PHE A 142 5.12 -8.19 -6.58
CA PHE A 142 4.36 -7.08 -7.16
C PHE A 142 4.31 -7.23 -8.67
N SER A 143 3.11 -7.12 -9.23
CA SER A 143 2.88 -7.07 -10.67
C SER A 143 1.89 -5.95 -11.02
N GLY A 144 1.75 -5.67 -12.32
CA GLY A 144 0.88 -4.60 -12.79
C GLY A 144 1.65 -3.39 -13.31
N SER A 145 0.94 -2.28 -13.42
CA SER A 145 1.47 -1.06 -14.03
C SER A 145 1.22 0.16 -13.16
N ARG A 146 2.04 1.17 -13.37
CA ARG A 146 1.86 2.50 -12.79
C ARG A 146 2.11 3.56 -13.85
N THR A 147 1.35 4.65 -13.73
CA THR A 147 1.63 5.88 -14.47
C THR A 147 2.08 6.94 -13.49
N VAL A 148 3.22 7.54 -13.78
CA VAL A 148 3.78 8.63 -12.99
C VAL A 148 3.75 9.91 -13.81
N THR A 149 3.10 10.93 -13.30
CA THR A 149 3.17 12.28 -13.84
C THR A 149 4.21 13.07 -13.05
N ARG A 150 5.35 13.31 -13.66
CA ARG A 150 6.41 14.15 -13.09
C ARG A 150 6.12 15.61 -13.39
N GLN A 151 6.22 16.45 -12.38
CA GLN A 151 6.23 17.91 -12.48
C GLN A 151 7.60 18.43 -12.00
N LYS A 152 8.24 19.31 -12.80
CA LYS A 152 9.55 19.90 -12.43
C LYS A 152 9.46 20.75 -11.20
N ALA A 153 8.35 21.45 -11.03
CA ALA A 153 8.05 22.26 -9.85
C ALA A 153 6.53 22.31 -9.64
N ASN A 154 6.12 22.13 -8.40
CA ASN A 154 4.74 22.38 -7.93
C ASN A 154 4.58 23.84 -7.48
N ASP A 155 3.46 24.18 -6.85
CA ASP A 155 3.20 25.55 -6.35
C ASP A 155 4.18 26.00 -5.25
N ASN A 156 4.84 25.06 -4.57
CA ASN A 156 5.90 25.33 -3.59
C ASN A 156 7.29 25.46 -4.25
N GLY A 157 7.40 25.23 -5.55
CA GLY A 157 8.66 25.20 -6.28
C GLY A 157 9.42 23.87 -6.21
N ASN A 158 8.83 22.84 -5.61
CA ASN A 158 9.45 21.54 -5.41
C ASN A 158 9.11 20.56 -6.55
N PRO A 159 10.05 19.67 -6.93
CA PRO A 159 9.72 18.56 -7.84
C PRO A 159 8.63 17.68 -7.23
N GLN A 160 7.70 17.23 -8.07
CA GLN A 160 6.55 16.44 -7.63
C GLN A 160 6.25 15.30 -8.58
N TYR A 161 5.81 14.18 -8.04
CA TYR A 161 5.46 12.97 -8.77
C TYR A 161 4.08 12.48 -8.34
N ILE A 162 3.14 12.48 -9.28
CA ILE A 162 1.78 11.96 -9.07
C ILE A 162 1.74 10.54 -9.64
N MET A 163 1.52 9.55 -8.78
CA MET A 163 1.59 8.13 -9.10
C MET A 163 0.21 7.51 -9.05
N ASN A 164 -0.31 7.07 -10.20
CA ASN A 164 -1.51 6.25 -10.26
C ASN A 164 -1.10 4.77 -10.22
N MET A 165 -1.64 4.02 -9.26
CA MET A 165 -1.31 2.63 -9.01
C MET A 165 -2.43 1.71 -9.48
N ASP A 166 -2.05 0.65 -10.20
CA ASP A 166 -2.88 -0.52 -10.49
C ASP A 166 -1.97 -1.74 -10.37
N LEU A 167 -1.93 -2.30 -9.17
CA LEU A 167 -1.01 -3.37 -8.81
C LEU A 167 -1.77 -4.60 -8.31
N VAL A 168 -1.19 -5.75 -8.57
CA VAL A 168 -1.47 -6.99 -7.86
C VAL A 168 -0.31 -7.29 -6.93
N VAL A 169 -0.64 -7.58 -5.67
CA VAL A 169 0.30 -7.99 -4.62
C VAL A 169 0.03 -9.46 -4.33
N THR A 170 1.06 -10.29 -4.44
CA THR A 170 0.99 -11.71 -4.06
C THR A 170 1.87 -11.93 -2.85
N PHE A 171 1.27 -12.37 -1.76
CA PHE A 171 1.96 -12.65 -0.50
C PHE A 171 2.65 -14.02 -0.52
N ALA A 172 3.54 -14.27 0.43
CA ALA A 172 4.31 -15.51 0.52
C ALA A 172 3.45 -16.78 0.67
N ASP A 173 2.24 -16.67 1.21
CA ASP A 173 1.25 -17.75 1.32
C ASP A 173 0.45 -18.00 0.03
N GLY A 174 0.69 -17.21 -1.02
CA GLY A 174 -0.01 -17.24 -2.30
C GLY A 174 -1.32 -16.45 -2.30
N THR A 175 -1.69 -15.79 -1.22
CA THR A 175 -2.84 -14.88 -1.19
C THR A 175 -2.56 -13.69 -2.10
N GLU A 176 -3.57 -13.26 -2.85
CA GLU A 176 -3.47 -12.11 -3.73
C GLU A 176 -4.43 -11.00 -3.33
N ALA A 177 -3.98 -9.76 -3.54
CA ALA A 177 -4.80 -8.57 -3.39
C ALA A 177 -4.55 -7.60 -4.57
N SER A 178 -5.60 -6.96 -5.08
CA SER A 178 -5.46 -5.82 -5.99
C SER A 178 -5.31 -4.54 -5.19
N ARG A 179 -4.43 -3.64 -5.64
CA ARG A 179 -4.17 -2.36 -4.99
C ARG A 179 -4.25 -1.23 -6.00
N THR A 180 -5.22 -0.36 -5.82
CA THR A 180 -5.47 0.79 -6.71
C THR A 180 -5.52 2.09 -5.91
N GLY A 181 -5.06 3.18 -6.50
CA GLY A 181 -5.09 4.49 -5.85
C GLY A 181 -4.13 5.48 -6.46
N THR A 182 -4.02 6.63 -5.80
CA THR A 182 -3.13 7.71 -6.22
C THR A 182 -2.30 8.17 -5.04
N LYS A 183 -1.00 8.31 -5.25
CA LYS A 183 -0.06 8.92 -4.32
C LYS A 183 0.64 10.10 -5.00
N THR A 184 0.85 11.17 -4.25
CA THR A 184 1.67 12.30 -4.66
C THR A 184 2.89 12.35 -3.75
N ARG A 185 4.09 12.33 -4.34
CA ARG A 185 5.36 12.51 -3.63
C ARG A 185 5.92 13.89 -4.00
N GLU A 186 5.97 14.78 -3.05
CA GLU A 186 6.67 16.05 -3.15
C GLU A 186 8.09 15.88 -2.61
N TRP A 187 9.09 16.19 -3.42
CA TRP A 187 10.49 16.09 -3.05
C TRP A 187 10.94 17.40 -2.39
N ILE A 188 11.10 17.41 -1.07
CA ILE A 188 11.27 18.63 -0.28
C ILE A 188 12.72 18.94 0.10
N GLU A 189 13.62 17.93 0.14
CA GLU A 189 15.01 18.09 0.50
C GLU A 189 15.91 17.17 -0.35
N GLY A 190 17.17 17.58 -0.58
CA GLY A 190 18.19 16.77 -1.23
C GLY A 190 18.12 16.69 -2.76
N PHE A 191 17.14 17.34 -3.40
CA PHE A 191 16.94 17.19 -4.84
C PHE A 191 18.11 17.75 -5.67
N PHE A 192 18.51 16.97 -6.69
CA PHE A 192 19.53 17.29 -7.68
C PHE A 192 20.94 17.58 -7.14
N ASN A 193 21.28 17.20 -5.92
CA ASN A 193 22.60 17.39 -5.31
C ASN A 193 23.58 16.23 -5.56
N GLY A 194 23.12 15.12 -6.17
CA GLY A 194 23.91 13.92 -6.46
C GLY A 194 24.06 12.95 -5.29
N ASN A 195 23.40 13.19 -4.16
CA ASN A 195 23.34 12.27 -3.03
C ASN A 195 21.90 11.80 -2.78
N TRP A 196 21.58 10.58 -3.19
CA TRP A 196 20.23 10.06 -3.00
C TRP A 196 19.87 9.88 -1.51
N GLY A 197 20.84 9.59 -0.67
CA GLY A 197 20.63 9.23 0.75
C GLY A 197 20.10 10.35 1.64
N ASP A 198 20.20 11.61 1.20
CA ASP A 198 19.69 12.79 1.95
C ASP A 198 18.35 13.31 1.39
N ASN A 199 17.77 12.59 0.45
CA ASN A 199 16.48 12.97 -0.12
C ASN A 199 15.35 12.76 0.86
N VAL A 200 14.46 13.73 0.92
CA VAL A 200 13.26 13.68 1.74
C VAL A 200 12.02 13.98 0.88
N PHE A 201 11.01 13.13 1.06
CA PHE A 201 9.74 13.27 0.38
C PHE A 201 8.60 13.39 1.38
N LEU A 202 7.61 14.22 1.05
CA LEU A 202 6.29 14.20 1.68
C LEU A 202 5.33 13.50 0.73
N ILE A 203 4.57 12.54 1.28
CA ILE A 203 3.66 11.72 0.52
C ILE A 203 2.24 12.00 0.98
N THR A 204 1.35 12.24 0.02
CA THR A 204 -0.10 12.38 0.22
C THR A 204 -0.85 11.45 -0.72
N GLY A 205 -2.14 11.24 -0.48
CA GLY A 205 -3.00 10.45 -1.36
C GLY A 205 -3.82 9.39 -0.63
N GLU A 206 -4.36 8.47 -1.42
CA GLU A 206 -5.23 7.40 -0.93
C GLU A 206 -5.17 6.18 -1.84
N TRP A 207 -5.46 5.00 -1.27
CA TRP A 207 -5.54 3.74 -2.02
C TRP A 207 -6.48 2.75 -1.36
N ALA A 208 -6.97 1.83 -2.18
CA ALA A 208 -7.73 0.67 -1.74
C ALA A 208 -6.95 -0.62 -2.04
N THR A 209 -7.06 -1.58 -1.15
CA THR A 209 -6.57 -2.95 -1.31
C THR A 209 -7.75 -3.90 -1.22
N ASN A 210 -8.00 -4.67 -2.28
CA ASN A 210 -9.11 -5.61 -2.36
C ASN A 210 -8.56 -7.03 -2.38
N PHE A 211 -8.94 -7.84 -1.41
CA PHE A 211 -8.54 -9.24 -1.31
C PHE A 211 -9.54 -10.15 -2.04
N LYS A 212 -9.09 -11.30 -2.54
CA LYS A 212 -9.94 -12.28 -3.22
C LYS A 212 -11.05 -12.87 -2.32
N ASN A 213 -10.89 -12.84 -1.01
CA ASN A 213 -11.91 -13.27 -0.04
C ASN A 213 -13.04 -12.24 0.15
N GLY A 214 -13.01 -11.10 -0.54
CA GLY A 214 -13.99 -10.03 -0.45
C GLY A 214 -13.69 -8.97 0.60
N ASN A 215 -12.64 -9.12 1.39
CA ASN A 215 -12.20 -8.07 2.30
C ASN A 215 -11.65 -6.87 1.51
N MET A 216 -11.96 -5.69 1.99
CA MET A 216 -11.48 -4.43 1.41
C MET A 216 -10.83 -3.57 2.48
N ASN A 217 -9.69 -3.01 2.14
CA ASN A 217 -8.96 -2.06 2.96
C ASN A 217 -8.85 -0.74 2.21
N SER A 218 -9.27 0.35 2.81
CA SER A 218 -9.06 1.71 2.32
C SER A 218 -8.07 2.42 3.23
N THR A 219 -7.12 3.11 2.64
CA THR A 219 -6.12 3.90 3.34
C THR A 219 -6.12 5.32 2.78
N THR A 220 -6.24 6.31 3.66
CA THR A 220 -6.18 7.74 3.30
C THR A 220 -5.12 8.42 4.16
N ILE A 221 -4.18 9.12 3.55
CA ILE A 221 -3.15 9.88 4.28
C ILE A 221 -3.80 11.13 4.88
N LYS A 222 -3.76 11.25 6.20
CA LYS A 222 -4.28 12.40 6.96
C LYS A 222 -3.21 13.45 7.24
N THR A 223 -2.04 12.98 7.66
CA THR A 223 -0.85 13.81 7.80
C THR A 223 0.17 13.28 6.82
N PRO A 224 0.78 14.13 5.97
CA PRO A 224 1.72 13.66 4.96
C PRO A 224 2.75 12.71 5.54
N LEU A 225 2.94 11.57 4.87
CA LEU A 225 3.95 10.60 5.26
C LEU A 225 5.33 11.13 4.86
N ARG A 226 6.26 11.11 5.79
CA ARG A 226 7.65 11.49 5.55
C ARG A 226 8.46 10.24 5.17
N ARG A 227 9.03 10.26 3.98
CA ARG A 227 9.97 9.26 3.47
C ARG A 227 11.35 9.88 3.39
N GLU A 228 12.30 9.34 4.12
CA GLU A 228 13.71 9.65 4.02
C GLU A 228 14.44 8.55 3.27
N ALA A 229 15.14 8.87 2.19
CA ALA A 229 15.81 7.86 1.36
C ALA A 229 16.93 7.11 2.10
N GLY A 230 17.46 7.69 3.16
CA GLY A 230 18.43 7.08 4.06
C GLY A 230 17.84 6.13 5.10
N CYS A 231 16.51 6.11 5.26
CA CYS A 231 15.81 5.24 6.20
C CYS A 231 15.09 4.09 5.46
N ARG A 232 15.03 2.93 6.09
CA ARG A 232 14.30 1.76 5.56
C ARG A 232 12.78 1.98 5.59
N PHE A 233 12.28 2.67 6.61
CA PHE A 233 10.86 2.80 6.91
C PHE A 233 10.35 4.23 6.64
N LEU A 234 9.03 4.39 6.60
CA LEU A 234 8.40 5.69 6.76
C LEU A 234 8.68 6.17 8.19
N VAL A 235 9.07 7.42 8.34
CA VAL A 235 9.56 7.94 9.65
C VAL A 235 8.54 8.80 10.39
N SER A 236 7.51 9.30 9.69
CA SER A 236 6.40 10.02 10.34
C SER A 236 5.20 10.15 9.42
N GLY A 237 4.11 10.67 9.97
CA GLY A 237 2.84 10.87 9.28
C GLY A 237 1.76 9.93 9.78
N VAL A 238 0.51 10.18 9.35
CA VAL A 238 -0.65 9.43 9.82
C VAL A 238 -1.54 9.04 8.65
N VAL A 239 -1.98 7.79 8.65
CA VAL A 239 -3.00 7.31 7.73
C VAL A 239 -4.25 6.87 8.48
N ASP A 240 -5.43 7.14 7.91
CA ASP A 240 -6.66 6.49 8.31
C ASP A 240 -6.79 5.16 7.58
N LEU A 241 -7.10 4.12 8.32
CA LEU A 241 -7.36 2.77 7.83
C LEU A 241 -8.84 2.44 8.04
N VAL A 242 -9.54 2.08 6.96
CA VAL A 242 -10.90 1.56 7.01
C VAL A 242 -10.88 0.14 6.46
N ARG A 243 -11.33 -0.79 7.27
CA ARG A 243 -11.44 -2.22 6.98
C ARG A 243 -12.91 -2.62 6.98
N THR A 244 -13.19 -3.82 6.50
CA THR A 244 -14.57 -4.34 6.53
C THR A 244 -15.15 -4.36 7.95
N ASN A 245 -14.33 -4.63 8.96
CA ASN A 245 -14.79 -4.90 10.32
C ASN A 245 -14.25 -3.94 11.39
N TYR A 246 -13.27 -3.11 11.06
CA TYR A 246 -12.69 -2.13 11.98
C TYR A 246 -12.13 -0.91 11.22
N SER A 247 -11.90 0.15 11.95
CA SER A 247 -11.21 1.34 11.46
C SER A 247 -10.32 1.93 12.55
N GLY A 248 -9.38 2.74 12.14
CA GLY A 248 -8.46 3.41 13.04
C GLY A 248 -7.45 4.25 12.29
N SER A 249 -6.45 4.73 12.99
CA SER A 249 -5.35 5.48 12.43
C SER A 249 -4.01 4.81 12.74
N LEU A 250 -3.11 4.77 11.75
CA LEU A 250 -1.74 4.31 11.92
C LEU A 250 -0.80 5.50 11.87
N ASN A 251 -0.08 5.74 12.95
CA ASN A 251 0.92 6.79 13.10
C ASN A 251 2.32 6.17 12.93
N TYR A 252 3.07 6.62 11.94
CA TYR A 252 4.41 6.15 11.60
C TYR A 252 5.53 6.79 12.45
N GLY A 253 5.18 7.46 13.53
CA GLY A 253 6.17 8.01 14.46
C GLY A 253 6.43 9.52 14.32
N ASP A 254 7.52 9.96 14.91
CA ASP A 254 7.89 11.36 15.10
C ASP A 254 9.12 11.81 14.31
N GLY A 255 9.59 10.98 13.38
CA GLY A 255 10.76 11.26 12.53
C GLY A 255 11.98 10.40 12.87
N LEU A 256 11.89 9.47 13.80
CA LEU A 256 12.95 8.50 14.06
C LEU A 256 12.95 7.40 13.00
N CYS A 257 14.16 6.98 12.60
CA CYS A 257 14.31 5.86 11.68
C CYS A 257 14.29 4.54 12.45
N ASP A 258 13.11 4.07 12.81
CA ASP A 258 12.90 2.79 13.47
C ASP A 258 11.83 1.97 12.72
N ASN A 259 11.52 0.79 13.21
CA ASN A 259 10.56 -0.13 12.60
C ASN A 259 9.22 -0.14 13.33
N LEU A 260 8.87 0.92 14.06
CA LEU A 260 7.69 0.97 14.89
C LEU A 260 6.68 1.98 14.36
N ALA A 261 5.41 1.61 14.47
CA ALA A 261 4.26 2.49 14.27
C ALA A 261 3.21 2.21 15.34
N MET A 262 2.30 3.15 15.57
CA MET A 262 1.22 3.01 16.53
C MET A 262 -0.12 3.02 15.80
N PHE A 263 -0.87 1.93 15.89
CA PHE A 263 -2.25 1.88 15.45
C PHE A 263 -3.17 2.23 16.63
N THR A 264 -4.07 3.19 16.40
CA THR A 264 -5.15 3.54 17.33
C THR A 264 -6.47 3.20 16.68
N SER A 265 -7.19 2.25 17.25
CA SER A 265 -8.51 1.84 16.76
C SER A 265 -9.58 2.91 17.01
N SER A 266 -10.72 2.79 16.33
CA SER A 266 -11.83 3.77 16.47
C SER A 266 -12.46 3.81 17.87
N ASP A 267 -12.25 2.78 18.70
CA ASP A 267 -12.66 2.71 20.12
C ASP A 267 -11.57 3.20 21.09
N GLY A 268 -10.40 3.58 20.57
CA GLY A 268 -9.30 4.18 21.32
C GLY A 268 -8.27 3.19 21.88
N GLU A 269 -8.33 1.92 21.49
CA GLU A 269 -7.29 0.95 21.83
C GLU A 269 -6.03 1.21 20.99
N GLU A 270 -4.87 1.13 21.61
CA GLU A 270 -3.57 1.35 20.96
C GLU A 270 -2.80 0.03 20.84
N HIS A 271 -2.21 -0.18 19.65
CA HIS A 271 -1.42 -1.35 19.33
C HIS A 271 -0.13 -0.94 18.64
N GLU A 272 1.00 -1.43 19.12
CA GLU A 272 2.28 -1.27 18.44
C GLU A 272 2.33 -2.17 17.19
N ILE A 273 2.80 -1.62 16.09
CA ILE A 273 2.87 -2.28 14.78
C ILE A 273 4.32 -2.29 14.33
N GLU A 274 4.84 -3.48 13.99
CA GLU A 274 6.16 -3.64 13.40
C GLU A 274 6.11 -3.44 11.87
N LEU A 275 6.96 -2.52 11.35
CA LEU A 275 7.00 -2.09 9.94
C LEU A 275 7.83 -3.03 9.04
#